data_56f28bc328c263edb94afacd3bc8238f
#
_entry.id   56f28bc328c263edb94afacd3bc8238f
#
_cell.length_a   1.000
_cell.length_b   1.000
_cell.length_c   1.000
_cell.angle_alpha   90.00
_cell.angle_beta   90.00
_cell.angle_gamma   90.00
#
_symmetry.space_group_name_H-M   'P 1'
#
loop_
_entity.id
_entity.type
_entity.pdbx_description
1 polymer ?
#
loop_
_entity_poly.entity_id
_entity_poly.type
_entity_poly.pdbx_seq_one_letter_code
_entity_poly.pdbx_strand_id
1 'polypeptide(L)'
;DRFTNRVEYYHRFTGGHYTSITIRDQKTRWGSCSSRGTLSFNYRLIYGPAGPLDYVVVHELCHLTHMNHSKDFWNMVERIMPDYRIYKQWLREHGQELTLTTHLKKQGIPIRLS
;
A
#
# COMPACT_ATOMS: atom_id res chain seq x y z
N ASP A 1 0.13 -10.92 12.11
CA ASP A 1 -0.51 -9.62 12.16
C ASP A 1 -1.40 -9.39 10.93
N ARG A 2 -2.11 -8.28 10.92
CA ARG A 2 -3.07 -7.99 9.87
C ARG A 2 -2.40 -7.84 8.50
N PHE A 3 -1.25 -7.18 8.42
CA PHE A 3 -0.55 -7.00 7.15
C PHE A 3 -0.12 -8.34 6.57
N THR A 4 0.49 -9.19 7.39
CA THR A 4 0.94 -10.51 6.96
C THR A 4 -0.24 -11.33 6.44
N ASN A 5 -1.36 -11.32 7.15
CA ASN A 5 -2.55 -12.05 6.74
C ASN A 5 -3.08 -11.55 5.39
N ARG A 6 -3.10 -10.23 5.19
CA ARG A 6 -3.61 -9.68 3.92
C ARG A 6 -2.63 -9.92 2.78
N VAL A 7 -1.32 -9.85 3.03
CA VAL A 7 -0.31 -10.21 2.03
C VAL A 7 -0.48 -11.66 1.60
N GLU A 8 -0.63 -12.59 2.53
CA GLU A 8 -0.83 -14.00 2.20
C GLU A 8 -2.10 -14.20 1.38
N TYR A 9 -3.16 -13.51 1.75
CA TYR A 9 -4.43 -13.62 1.01
C TYR A 9 -4.28 -13.17 -0.45
N TYR A 10 -3.72 -11.99 -0.69
CA TYR A 10 -3.62 -11.44 -2.04
C TYR A 10 -2.47 -12.03 -2.85
N HIS A 11 -1.43 -12.53 -2.20
CA HIS A 11 -0.28 -13.12 -2.88
C HIS A 11 -0.66 -14.26 -3.81
N ARG A 12 -1.65 -15.05 -3.46
CA ARG A 12 -2.10 -16.12 -4.36
C ARG A 12 -2.70 -15.63 -5.65
N PHE A 13 -3.11 -14.35 -5.73
CA PHE A 13 -3.62 -13.76 -6.97
C PHE A 13 -2.52 -13.00 -7.73
N THR A 14 -1.57 -12.43 -7.02
CA THR A 14 -0.51 -11.64 -7.64
C THR A 14 0.69 -12.49 -8.07
N GLY A 15 0.95 -13.58 -7.34
CA GLY A 15 2.19 -14.31 -7.51
C GLY A 15 3.38 -13.46 -7.13
N GLY A 16 4.54 -13.77 -7.74
CA GLY A 16 5.79 -13.08 -7.43
C GLY A 16 6.45 -13.66 -6.20
N HIS A 17 7.68 -13.22 -5.94
CA HIS A 17 8.45 -13.71 -4.80
C HIS A 17 8.78 -12.54 -3.88
N TYR A 18 8.27 -12.57 -2.65
CA TYR A 18 8.69 -11.63 -1.63
C TYR A 18 9.53 -12.35 -0.57
N THR A 19 10.50 -11.64 -0.02
CA THR A 19 11.45 -12.21 0.94
C THR A 19 11.12 -11.86 2.37
N SER A 20 10.50 -10.70 2.60
CA SER A 20 10.17 -10.26 3.95
C SER A 20 9.07 -9.20 3.92
N ILE A 21 8.42 -9.04 5.06
CA ILE A 21 7.42 -8.01 5.29
C ILE A 21 7.89 -7.18 6.49
N THR A 22 7.92 -5.86 6.33
CA THR A 22 8.27 -4.96 7.43
C THR A 22 7.15 -3.96 7.66
N ILE A 23 6.93 -3.62 8.91
CA ILE A 23 5.94 -2.62 9.32
C ILE A 23 6.73 -1.46 9.90
N ARG A 24 6.51 -0.26 9.36
CA ARG A 24 7.32 0.90 9.71
C ARG A 24 6.47 2.13 10.02
N ASP A 25 7.07 3.06 10.73
CA ASP A 25 6.55 4.41 10.88
C ASP A 25 7.18 5.26 9.79
N GLN A 26 6.51 5.36 8.65
CA GLN A 26 6.98 6.16 7.53
C GLN A 26 6.19 7.44 7.43
N LYS A 27 6.89 8.55 7.19
CA LYS A 27 6.27 9.87 7.13
C LYS A 27 5.77 10.25 5.74
N THR A 28 6.30 9.61 4.69
CA THR A 28 6.05 10.01 3.30
C THR A 28 5.47 8.92 2.41
N ARG A 29 5.37 7.68 2.90
CA ARG A 29 4.90 6.55 2.09
C ARG A 29 3.91 5.69 2.86
N TRP A 30 2.93 5.15 2.15
CA TRP A 30 2.03 4.13 2.70
C TRP A 30 2.63 2.75 2.61
N GLY A 31 3.47 2.50 1.60
CA GLY A 31 4.14 1.24 1.43
C GLY A 31 5.26 1.34 0.42
N SER A 32 6.02 0.26 0.29
CA SER A 32 7.08 0.14 -0.70
C SER A 32 7.38 -1.32 -1.00
N CYS A 33 7.98 -1.55 -2.16
CA CYS A 33 8.45 -2.87 -2.57
C CYS A 33 9.85 -2.70 -3.13
N SER A 34 10.84 -3.35 -2.51
CA SER A 34 12.22 -3.29 -2.99
C SER A 34 12.41 -4.27 -4.14
N SER A 35 13.49 -4.08 -4.91
CA SER A 35 13.86 -5.01 -5.98
C SER A 35 14.20 -6.40 -5.45
N ARG A 36 14.51 -6.51 -4.16
CA ARG A 36 14.81 -7.80 -3.51
C ARG A 36 13.58 -8.47 -2.94
N GLY A 37 12.39 -7.87 -3.07
CA GLY A 37 11.16 -8.46 -2.59
C GLY A 37 10.81 -8.14 -1.13
N THR A 38 11.40 -7.10 -0.56
CA THR A 38 10.97 -6.61 0.76
C THR A 38 9.74 -5.74 0.59
N LEU A 39 8.64 -6.15 1.23
CA LEU A 39 7.40 -5.38 1.26
C LEU A 39 7.37 -4.60 2.58
N SER A 40 7.22 -3.29 2.50
CA SER A 40 7.14 -2.44 3.69
C SER A 40 5.79 -1.73 3.72
N PHE A 41 5.20 -1.62 4.91
CA PHE A 41 3.89 -0.99 5.09
C PHE A 41 3.94 -0.01 6.25
N ASN A 42 3.20 1.09 6.09
CA ASN A 42 3.04 2.07 7.14
C ASN A 42 1.99 1.57 8.14
N TYR A 43 2.37 1.44 9.42
CA TYR A 43 1.49 0.90 10.43
C TYR A 43 0.19 1.71 10.59
N ARG A 44 0.21 3.00 10.22
CA ARG A 44 -0.95 3.88 10.37
C ARG A 44 -2.15 3.47 9.53
N LEU A 45 -1.93 2.62 8.52
CA LEU A 45 -3.03 2.07 7.72
C LEU A 45 -4.03 1.28 8.58
N ILE A 46 -3.57 0.75 9.72
CA ILE A 46 -4.43 -0.03 10.63
C ILE A 46 -5.54 0.83 11.22
N TYR A 47 -5.30 2.13 11.37
CA TYR A 47 -6.29 3.04 11.96
C TYR A 47 -7.39 3.48 11.00
N GLY A 48 -7.25 3.16 9.72
CA GLY A 48 -8.23 3.49 8.70
C GLY A 48 -9.12 2.30 8.34
N PRO A 49 -9.95 2.48 7.30
CA PRO A 49 -10.80 1.40 6.78
C PRO A 49 -9.98 0.26 6.19
N ALA A 50 -10.60 -0.92 6.08
CA ALA A 50 -9.95 -2.11 5.55
C ALA A 50 -9.57 -1.97 4.07
N GLY A 51 -10.42 -1.33 3.28
CA GLY A 51 -10.20 -1.21 1.83
C GLY A 51 -8.90 -0.54 1.45
N PRO A 52 -8.58 0.64 1.98
CA PRO A 52 -7.31 1.30 1.70
C PRO A 52 -6.10 0.49 2.11
N LEU A 53 -6.14 -0.21 3.25
CA LEU A 53 -5.05 -1.09 3.66
C LEU A 53 -4.86 -2.19 2.64
N ASP A 54 -5.95 -2.85 2.24
CA ASP A 54 -5.91 -3.92 1.24
C ASP A 54 -5.39 -3.41 -0.10
N TYR A 55 -5.79 -2.20 -0.49
CA TYR A 55 -5.29 -1.59 -1.72
C TYR A 55 -3.77 -1.41 -1.70
N VAL A 56 -3.21 -0.91 -0.59
CA VAL A 56 -1.76 -0.75 -0.47
C VAL A 56 -1.06 -2.11 -0.54
N VAL A 57 -1.62 -3.13 0.10
CA VAL A 57 -1.08 -4.49 0.01
C VAL A 57 -1.04 -4.97 -1.44
N VAL A 58 -2.15 -4.84 -2.17
CA VAL A 58 -2.22 -5.24 -3.59
C VAL A 58 -1.23 -4.43 -4.42
N HIS A 59 -1.16 -3.13 -4.20
CA HIS A 59 -0.26 -2.23 -4.92
C HIS A 59 1.20 -2.69 -4.80
N GLU A 60 1.66 -2.95 -3.57
CA GLU A 60 3.05 -3.36 -3.37
C GLU A 60 3.33 -4.77 -3.87
N LEU A 61 2.36 -5.68 -3.73
CA LEU A 61 2.50 -7.03 -4.30
C LEU A 61 2.62 -7.01 -5.82
N CYS A 62 1.86 -6.15 -6.49
CA CYS A 62 1.95 -6.03 -7.95
C CYS A 62 3.32 -5.53 -8.40
N HIS A 63 4.03 -4.77 -7.56
CA HIS A 63 5.40 -4.36 -7.85
C HIS A 63 6.39 -5.52 -7.90
N LEU A 64 6.07 -6.66 -7.34
CA LEU A 64 6.93 -7.84 -7.48
C LEU A 64 7.04 -8.29 -8.93
N THR A 65 6.02 -8.03 -9.73
CA THR A 65 6.00 -8.38 -11.15
C THR A 65 6.29 -7.18 -12.05
N HIS A 66 5.77 -6.02 -11.68
CA HIS A 66 5.89 -4.78 -12.47
C HIS A 66 6.43 -3.66 -11.59
N MET A 67 7.74 -3.39 -11.68
CA MET A 67 8.38 -2.40 -10.81
C MET A 67 7.92 -0.97 -11.09
N ASN A 68 7.57 -0.66 -12.33
CA ASN A 68 7.11 0.67 -12.72
C ASN A 68 5.58 0.74 -12.70
N HIS A 69 5.04 1.94 -12.54
CA HIS A 69 3.59 2.16 -12.63
C HIS A 69 3.14 2.21 -14.09
N SER A 70 3.44 1.12 -14.83
CA SER A 70 3.09 0.97 -16.23
C SER A 70 1.61 0.62 -16.38
N LYS A 71 1.15 0.59 -17.63
CA LYS A 71 -0.20 0.13 -17.93
C LYS A 71 -0.41 -1.31 -17.45
N ASP A 72 0.60 -2.16 -17.62
CA ASP A 72 0.52 -3.56 -17.17
C ASP A 72 0.39 -3.65 -15.65
N PHE A 73 1.09 -2.79 -14.91
CA PHE A 73 0.95 -2.72 -13.47
C PHE A 73 -0.50 -2.39 -13.08
N TRP A 74 -1.05 -1.33 -13.62
CA TRP A 74 -2.41 -0.91 -13.26
C TRP A 74 -3.48 -1.89 -13.73
N ASN A 75 -3.27 -2.55 -14.88
CA ASN A 75 -4.16 -3.62 -15.34
C ASN A 75 -4.17 -4.78 -14.34
N MET A 76 -3.02 -5.12 -13.79
CA MET A 76 -2.93 -6.17 -12.77
C MET A 76 -3.65 -5.77 -11.49
N VAL A 77 -3.45 -4.55 -11.01
CA VAL A 77 -4.15 -4.03 -9.82
C VAL A 77 -5.65 -4.09 -10.04
N GLU A 78 -6.13 -3.60 -11.18
CA GLU A 78 -7.57 -3.57 -11.49
C GLU A 78 -8.17 -4.98 -11.58
N ARG A 79 -7.43 -5.94 -12.13
CA ARG A 79 -7.92 -7.31 -12.23
C ARG A 79 -8.15 -7.93 -10.85
N ILE A 80 -7.26 -7.62 -9.90
CA ILE A 80 -7.33 -8.17 -8.54
C ILE A 80 -8.32 -7.38 -7.68
N MET A 81 -8.34 -6.06 -7.88
CA MET A 81 -9.17 -5.15 -7.09
C MET A 81 -9.84 -4.13 -8.04
N PRO A 82 -10.99 -4.52 -8.65
CA PRO A 82 -11.63 -3.65 -9.64
C PRO A 82 -12.00 -2.25 -9.13
N ASP A 83 -12.24 -2.12 -7.84
CA ASP A 83 -12.62 -0.86 -7.20
C ASP A 83 -11.43 -0.12 -6.57
N TYR A 84 -10.20 -0.43 -6.99
CA TYR A 84 -8.99 0.14 -6.38
C TYR A 84 -8.98 1.67 -6.40
N ARG A 85 -9.62 2.30 -7.39
CA ARG A 85 -9.63 3.78 -7.51
C ARG A 85 -10.33 4.44 -6.34
N ILE A 86 -11.33 3.79 -5.77
CA ILE A 86 -12.04 4.27 -4.58
C ILE A 86 -11.07 4.39 -3.40
N TYR A 87 -10.26 3.36 -3.18
CA TYR A 87 -9.33 3.32 -2.07
C TYR A 87 -8.11 4.21 -2.29
N LYS A 88 -7.64 4.28 -3.52
CA LYS A 88 -6.57 5.20 -3.92
C LYS A 88 -6.99 6.64 -3.66
N GLN A 89 -8.22 6.99 -4.05
CA GLN A 89 -8.78 8.32 -3.82
C GLN A 89 -8.97 8.59 -2.33
N TRP A 90 -9.45 7.60 -1.59
CA TRP A 90 -9.63 7.74 -0.14
C TRP A 90 -8.32 8.10 0.55
N LEU A 91 -7.22 7.43 0.19
CA LEU A 91 -5.90 7.74 0.75
C LEU A 91 -5.47 9.17 0.43
N ARG A 92 -5.76 9.63 -0.78
CA ARG A 92 -5.44 10.99 -1.19
C ARG A 92 -6.22 12.03 -0.37
N GLU A 93 -7.49 11.77 -0.12
CA GLU A 93 -8.37 12.71 0.56
C GLU A 93 -8.30 12.63 2.08
N HIS A 94 -8.14 11.43 2.62
CA HIS A 94 -8.26 11.17 4.06
C HIS A 94 -7.00 10.59 4.71
N GLY A 95 -5.98 10.30 3.93
CA GLY A 95 -4.78 9.65 4.46
C GLY A 95 -4.12 10.44 5.59
N GLN A 96 -4.16 11.76 5.51
CA GLN A 96 -3.56 12.60 6.55
C GLN A 96 -4.24 12.44 7.90
N GLU A 97 -5.51 12.04 7.92
CA GLU A 97 -6.25 11.78 9.16
C GLU A 97 -5.68 10.61 9.93
N LEU A 98 -4.98 9.71 9.24
CA LEU A 98 -4.33 8.55 9.87
C LEU A 98 -3.02 8.93 10.55
N THR A 99 -2.47 10.11 10.27
CA THR A 99 -1.30 10.60 10.96
C THR A 99 -1.73 11.23 12.27
N LEU A 100 -1.30 10.65 13.39
CA LEU A 100 -1.73 11.10 14.71
C LEU A 100 -1.01 12.37 15.17
N THR A 101 -0.06 12.87 14.39
CA THR A 101 0.68 14.05 14.78
C THR A 101 0.08 15.28 14.12
N THR A 102 -0.49 16.16 14.91
CA THR A 102 -1.01 17.45 14.49
C THR A 102 0.00 18.24 13.69
N HIS A 103 1.28 18.07 14.02
CA HIS A 103 2.38 18.73 13.34
C HIS A 103 2.44 18.39 11.85
N LEU A 104 2.33 17.10 11.50
CA LEU A 104 2.36 16.68 10.10
C LEU A 104 1.15 17.19 9.33
N LYS A 105 -0.03 17.20 9.95
CA LYS A 105 -1.23 17.75 9.32
C LYS A 105 -1.08 19.23 9.00
N LYS A 106 -0.48 20.00 9.91
CA LYS A 106 -0.25 21.42 9.69
C LYS A 106 0.71 21.70 8.54
N GLN A 107 1.68 20.84 8.33
CA GLN A 107 2.64 21.00 7.25
C GLN A 107 2.10 20.58 5.89
N GLY A 108 0.95 19.90 5.86
CA GLY A 108 0.33 19.49 4.63
C GLY A 108 1.18 18.52 3.82
N ILE A 109 2.06 17.76 4.46
CA ILE A 109 2.94 16.83 3.78
C ILE A 109 2.13 15.63 3.31
N PRO A 110 2.03 15.38 2.00
CA PRO A 110 1.29 14.22 1.52
C PRO A 110 2.09 12.93 1.74
N ILE A 111 1.38 11.86 2.07
CA ILE A 111 1.96 10.53 2.14
C ILE A 111 1.70 9.85 0.80
N ARG A 112 2.73 9.23 0.24
CA ARG A 112 2.69 8.67 -1.11
C ARG A 112 2.78 7.16 -1.10
N LEU A 113 2.32 6.55 -2.20
CA LEU A 113 2.64 5.16 -2.52
C LEU A 113 3.95 5.12 -3.30
N SER A 114 4.64 4.02 -3.17
CA SER A 114 5.86 3.77 -3.93
C SER A 114 5.59 3.56 -5.42
#